data_97c9c7dbe44e8e7e3f5e7c196ed9263f
#
_entry.id   97c9c7dbe44e8e7e3f5e7c196ed9263f
#
_cell.length_a   1.000
_cell.length_b   1.000
_cell.length_c   1.000
_cell.angle_alpha   90.00
_cell.angle_beta   90.00
_cell.angle_gamma   90.00
#
_symmetry.space_group_name_H-M   'P 1'
#
loop_
_entity.id
_entity.type
_entity.pdbx_description
1 polymer ?
#
loop_
_entity_poly.entity_id
_entity_poly.type
_entity_poly.pdbx_seq_one_letter_code
_entity_poly.pdbx_strand_id
1 'polypeptide(L)'
;MSQRIGIKDNNMINKIIEICLRNRFLVICAFILIILWGIFSIRSTSIDAIPDIGELQVIVFADWPGRSPKDIEDQVVYPLTTRLLGTPGVKVIRSSSGFGIGMVYLIFKEGVDYYWARTRVLEKIGRAHV
;
A
#
# COMPACT_ATOMS: atom_id res chain seq x y z
N MET A 1 41.97 -42.68 -7.50
CA MET A 1 40.61 -42.81 -6.93
C MET A 1 39.75 -41.79 -7.64
N SER A 2 39.27 -42.23 -8.81
CA SER A 2 38.78 -41.31 -9.87
C SER A 2 37.27 -41.34 -9.95
N GLN A 3 36.68 -40.18 -9.86
CA GLN A 3 35.40 -39.64 -10.38
C GLN A 3 34.45 -40.67 -11.04
N ARG A 4 33.47 -41.13 -10.32
CA ARG A 4 32.23 -41.73 -10.86
C ARG A 4 30.99 -40.99 -10.36
N ILE A 5 30.95 -39.71 -10.60
CA ILE A 5 29.75 -38.89 -10.35
C ILE A 5 29.46 -38.20 -11.69
N GLY A 6 28.47 -38.66 -12.44
CA GLY A 6 28.04 -37.90 -13.61
C GLY A 6 27.47 -38.68 -14.78
N ILE A 7 27.29 -40.02 -14.73
CA ILE A 7 26.86 -40.78 -15.92
C ILE A 7 25.33 -41.02 -15.96
N LYS A 8 24.64 -40.86 -14.85
CA LYS A 8 23.18 -41.12 -14.79
C LYS A 8 22.32 -39.96 -15.27
N ASP A 9 22.78 -38.75 -15.10
CA ASP A 9 22.03 -37.54 -15.47
C ASP A 9 22.11 -37.24 -16.96
N ASN A 10 23.21 -37.61 -17.62
CA ASN A 10 23.40 -37.39 -19.05
C ASN A 10 22.41 -38.22 -19.93
N ASN A 11 21.96 -39.36 -19.45
CA ASN A 11 21.00 -40.21 -20.21
C ASN A 11 19.59 -39.58 -20.22
N MET A 12 19.18 -38.91 -19.14
CA MET A 12 17.88 -38.19 -19.10
C MET A 12 17.94 -36.93 -19.96
N ILE A 13 19.00 -36.16 -19.85
CA ILE A 13 19.21 -34.94 -20.63
C ILE A 13 19.27 -35.25 -22.12
N ASN A 14 20.06 -36.26 -22.52
CA ASN A 14 20.17 -36.68 -23.91
C ASN A 14 18.84 -37.19 -24.47
N LYS A 15 18.06 -37.93 -23.67
CA LYS A 15 16.74 -38.41 -24.05
C LYS A 15 15.73 -37.28 -24.25
N ILE A 16 15.79 -36.26 -23.40
CA ILE A 16 14.95 -35.05 -23.52
C ILE A 16 15.33 -34.29 -24.81
N ILE A 17 16.63 -34.07 -25.03
CA ILE A 17 17.14 -33.41 -26.24
C ILE A 17 16.73 -34.15 -27.50
N GLU A 18 16.86 -35.48 -27.52
CA GLU A 18 16.48 -36.31 -28.65
C GLU A 18 14.98 -36.25 -28.96
N ILE A 19 14.12 -36.28 -27.93
CA ILE A 19 12.66 -36.10 -28.07
C ILE A 19 12.32 -34.71 -28.61
N CYS A 20 12.97 -33.67 -28.10
CA CYS A 20 12.76 -32.29 -28.55
C CYS A 20 13.19 -32.10 -30.02
N LEU A 21 14.32 -32.67 -30.44
CA LEU A 21 14.81 -32.58 -31.82
C LEU A 21 13.95 -33.40 -32.79
N ARG A 22 13.48 -34.55 -32.37
CA ARG A 22 12.64 -35.43 -33.18
C ARG A 22 11.22 -34.88 -33.40
N ASN A 23 10.68 -34.20 -32.41
CA ASN A 23 9.31 -33.67 -32.44
C ASN A 23 9.30 -32.12 -32.30
N ARG A 24 9.99 -31.45 -33.22
CA ARG A 24 10.07 -29.97 -33.23
C ARG A 24 8.71 -29.25 -33.15
N PHE A 25 7.67 -29.84 -33.79
CA PHE A 25 6.32 -29.32 -33.76
C PHE A 25 5.69 -29.36 -32.34
N LEU A 26 5.96 -30.44 -31.61
CA LEU A 26 5.47 -30.61 -30.23
C LEU A 26 6.08 -29.58 -29.29
N VAL A 27 7.37 -29.29 -29.46
CA VAL A 27 8.08 -28.27 -28.67
C VAL A 27 7.52 -26.87 -28.96
N ILE A 28 7.28 -26.55 -30.25
CA ILE A 28 6.69 -25.27 -30.64
C ILE A 28 5.28 -25.14 -30.07
N CYS A 29 4.44 -26.17 -30.15
CA CYS A 29 3.10 -26.20 -29.57
C CYS A 29 3.14 -25.98 -28.03
N ALA A 30 4.04 -26.68 -27.34
CA ALA A 30 4.20 -26.54 -25.90
C ALA A 30 4.63 -25.11 -25.53
N PHE A 31 5.53 -24.50 -26.29
CA PHE A 31 5.99 -23.15 -26.09
C PHE A 31 4.86 -22.12 -26.28
N ILE A 32 4.06 -22.26 -27.33
CA ILE A 32 2.88 -21.43 -27.59
C ILE A 32 1.85 -21.57 -26.46
N LEU A 33 1.62 -22.79 -25.97
CA LEU A 33 0.71 -23.04 -24.85
C LEU A 33 1.17 -22.32 -23.56
N ILE A 34 2.47 -22.36 -23.27
CA ILE A 34 3.04 -21.68 -22.10
C ILE A 34 2.89 -20.16 -22.24
N ILE A 35 3.12 -19.61 -23.43
CA ILE A 35 2.94 -18.17 -23.68
C ILE A 35 1.49 -17.76 -23.51
N LEU A 36 0.54 -18.50 -24.08
CA LEU A 36 -0.89 -18.22 -23.95
C LEU A 36 -1.34 -18.32 -22.49
N TRP A 37 -0.86 -19.31 -21.77
CA TRP A 37 -1.15 -19.44 -20.34
C TRP A 37 -0.56 -18.29 -19.53
N GLY A 38 0.67 -17.87 -19.83
CA GLY A 38 1.29 -16.70 -19.21
C GLY A 38 0.49 -15.42 -19.42
N ILE A 39 0.03 -15.16 -20.65
CA ILE A 39 -0.80 -13.99 -20.97
C ILE A 39 -2.15 -14.07 -20.22
N PHE A 40 -2.77 -15.25 -20.18
CA PHE A 40 -4.01 -15.46 -19.45
C PHE A 40 -3.82 -15.25 -17.95
N SER A 41 -2.74 -15.76 -17.37
CA SER A 41 -2.39 -15.59 -15.97
C SER A 41 -2.18 -14.11 -15.60
N ILE A 42 -1.49 -13.34 -16.44
CA ILE A 42 -1.28 -11.89 -16.22
C ILE A 42 -2.60 -11.14 -16.27
N ARG A 43 -3.50 -11.48 -17.18
CA ARG A 43 -4.82 -10.84 -17.27
C ARG A 43 -5.78 -11.23 -16.15
N SER A 44 -5.61 -12.44 -15.61
CA SER A 44 -6.41 -12.94 -14.49
C SER A 44 -5.85 -12.56 -13.13
N THR A 45 -4.61 -12.10 -13.08
CA THR A 45 -4.03 -11.56 -11.84
C THR A 45 -4.58 -10.16 -11.66
N SER A 46 -5.57 -10.05 -10.79
CA SER A 46 -6.03 -8.76 -10.28
C SER A 46 -4.84 -8.03 -9.69
N ILE A 47 -4.52 -6.83 -10.20
CA ILE A 47 -3.43 -5.98 -9.71
C ILE A 47 -3.83 -5.28 -8.39
N ASP A 48 -4.79 -5.82 -7.67
CA ASP A 48 -5.07 -5.49 -6.27
C ASP A 48 -4.07 -6.15 -5.31
N ALA A 49 -2.82 -6.26 -5.74
CA ALA A 49 -1.76 -6.84 -4.93
C ALA A 49 -1.21 -5.89 -3.85
N ILE A 50 -1.69 -4.65 -3.81
CA ILE A 50 -1.53 -3.79 -2.64
C ILE A 50 -2.92 -3.78 -1.98
N PRO A 51 -3.15 -4.59 -0.91
CA PRO A 51 -4.31 -4.35 -0.09
C PRO A 51 -4.26 -2.87 0.28
N ASP A 52 -5.39 -2.20 0.15
CA ASP A 52 -5.56 -0.80 0.57
C ASP A 52 -5.43 -0.76 2.11
N ILE A 53 -4.20 -1.02 2.58
CA ILE A 53 -3.78 -0.92 3.97
C ILE A 53 -3.61 0.54 4.39
N GLY A 54 -3.92 1.47 3.51
CA GLY A 54 -4.08 2.85 3.84
C GLY A 54 -5.32 3.02 4.69
N GLU A 55 -5.18 2.95 6.03
CA GLU A 55 -6.24 3.42 6.91
C GLU A 55 -6.66 4.81 6.44
N LEU A 56 -7.96 5.01 6.24
CA LEU A 56 -8.49 6.31 5.82
C LEU A 56 -8.06 7.36 6.84
N GLN A 57 -7.18 8.26 6.41
CA GLN A 57 -6.68 9.32 7.27
C GLN A 57 -6.94 10.70 6.67
N VAL A 58 -7.35 11.62 7.51
CA VAL A 58 -7.45 13.04 7.19
C VAL A 58 -6.39 13.77 8.00
N ILE A 59 -5.55 14.54 7.31
CA ILE A 59 -4.48 15.31 7.93
C ILE A 59 -4.91 16.77 7.97
N VAL A 60 -4.94 17.34 9.16
CA VAL A 60 -5.13 18.79 9.38
C VAL A 60 -3.79 19.37 9.76
N PHE A 61 -3.35 20.36 9.04
CA PHE A 61 -2.12 21.07 9.40
C PHE A 61 -2.39 22.58 9.52
N ALA A 62 -1.69 23.18 10.45
CA ALA A 62 -1.71 24.62 10.69
C ALA A 62 -0.28 25.13 10.59
N ASP A 63 -0.10 26.19 9.83
CA ASP A 63 1.19 26.83 9.62
C ASP A 63 1.24 28.12 10.46
N TRP A 64 2.28 28.24 11.30
CA TRP A 64 2.50 29.43 12.14
C TRP A 64 4.00 29.72 12.22
N PRO A 65 4.55 30.37 11.19
CA PRO A 65 5.98 30.62 11.10
C PRO A 65 6.57 31.38 12.31
N GLY A 66 7.74 30.98 12.74
CA GLY A 66 8.48 31.65 13.81
C GLY A 66 8.09 31.27 15.23
N ARG A 67 7.24 30.27 15.41
CA ARG A 67 6.88 29.76 16.73
C ARG A 67 7.64 28.49 17.09
N SER A 68 7.89 28.35 18.40
CA SER A 68 8.50 27.11 18.90
C SER A 68 7.52 25.94 18.84
N PRO A 69 8.02 24.70 18.78
CA PRO A 69 7.15 23.51 18.80
C PRO A 69 6.21 23.47 20.00
N LYS A 70 6.66 23.96 21.15
CA LYS A 70 5.84 23.99 22.36
C LYS A 70 4.69 25.01 22.26
N ASP A 71 4.94 26.17 21.68
CA ASP A 71 3.87 27.19 21.49
C ASP A 71 2.81 26.64 20.52
N ILE A 72 3.24 25.94 19.49
CA ILE A 72 2.33 25.31 18.50
C ILE A 72 1.53 24.20 19.16
N GLU A 73 2.15 23.37 19.97
CA GLU A 73 1.46 22.33 20.71
C GLU A 73 0.38 22.90 21.63
N ASP A 74 0.74 23.87 22.46
CA ASP A 74 -0.15 24.42 23.48
C ASP A 74 -1.29 25.26 22.88
N GLN A 75 -1.01 26.05 21.85
CA GLN A 75 -1.95 27.02 21.30
C GLN A 75 -2.72 26.58 20.06
N VAL A 76 -2.20 25.60 19.33
CA VAL A 76 -2.79 25.15 18.08
C VAL A 76 -3.17 23.67 18.15
N VAL A 77 -2.20 22.80 18.39
CA VAL A 77 -2.39 21.35 18.28
C VAL A 77 -3.30 20.82 19.37
N TYR A 78 -3.09 21.21 20.61
CA TYR A 78 -3.89 20.76 21.75
C TYR A 78 -5.36 21.19 21.65
N PRO A 79 -5.71 22.47 21.43
CA PRO A 79 -7.10 22.90 21.26
C PRO A 79 -7.76 22.24 20.06
N LEU A 80 -7.02 22.08 18.93
CA LEU A 80 -7.52 21.46 17.73
C LEU A 80 -7.82 19.97 17.95
N THR A 81 -6.89 19.26 18.57
CA THR A 81 -7.06 17.84 18.92
C THR A 81 -8.26 17.64 19.83
N THR A 82 -8.41 18.47 20.86
CA THR A 82 -9.51 18.40 21.82
C THR A 82 -10.87 18.60 21.14
N ARG A 83 -10.96 19.51 20.18
CA ARG A 83 -12.19 19.76 19.41
C ARG A 83 -12.52 18.64 18.42
N LEU A 84 -11.50 18.02 17.84
CA LEU A 84 -11.65 16.91 16.94
C LEU A 84 -11.94 15.57 17.64
N LEU A 85 -11.66 15.50 18.97
CA LEU A 85 -12.14 14.40 19.80
C LEU A 85 -13.68 14.33 19.73
N GLY A 86 -14.21 13.15 19.54
CA GLY A 86 -15.66 12.95 19.35
C GLY A 86 -16.17 13.19 17.91
N THR A 87 -15.28 13.30 16.94
CA THR A 87 -15.69 13.21 15.53
C THR A 87 -16.16 11.79 15.25
N PRO A 88 -17.40 11.59 14.73
CA PRO A 88 -17.91 10.26 14.50
C PRO A 88 -17.06 9.53 13.45
N GLY A 89 -16.83 8.23 13.66
CA GLY A 89 -16.05 7.41 12.74
C GLY A 89 -14.52 7.46 12.94
N VAL A 90 -14.01 8.32 13.79
CA VAL A 90 -12.58 8.37 14.11
C VAL A 90 -12.20 7.21 15.02
N LYS A 91 -11.12 6.51 14.67
CA LYS A 91 -10.53 5.41 15.42
C LYS A 91 -9.43 5.90 16.35
N VAL A 92 -8.53 6.74 15.82
CA VAL A 92 -7.38 7.29 16.54
C VAL A 92 -7.09 8.70 16.05
N ILE A 93 -6.70 9.58 16.97
CA ILE A 93 -6.15 10.90 16.66
C ILE A 93 -4.69 10.91 17.10
N ARG A 94 -3.82 11.34 16.21
CA ARG A 94 -2.40 11.56 16.49
C ARG A 94 -2.06 12.99 16.15
N SER A 95 -1.16 13.59 16.89
CA SER A 95 -0.71 14.95 16.62
C SER A 95 0.81 15.03 16.66
N SER A 96 1.34 16.00 15.93
CA SER A 96 2.76 16.31 15.89
C SER A 96 2.94 17.82 15.79
N SER A 97 3.84 18.35 16.59
CA SER A 97 4.21 19.77 16.59
C SER A 97 5.67 19.92 16.16
N GLY A 98 5.92 20.79 15.20
CA GLY A 98 7.24 21.15 14.70
C GLY A 98 7.49 22.65 14.83
N PHE A 99 8.65 23.12 14.33
CA PHE A 99 8.93 24.54 14.22
C PHE A 99 8.04 25.19 13.18
N GLY A 100 7.10 26.02 13.61
CA GLY A 100 6.19 26.73 12.71
C GLY A 100 5.06 25.89 12.13
N ILE A 101 4.95 24.60 12.44
CA ILE A 101 3.96 23.71 11.84
C ILE A 101 3.36 22.78 12.89
N GLY A 102 2.03 22.72 12.94
CA GLY A 102 1.26 21.75 13.70
C GLY A 102 0.49 20.80 12.79
N MET A 103 0.52 19.51 13.07
CA MET A 103 -0.19 18.49 12.29
C MET A 103 -1.05 17.62 13.20
N VAL A 104 -2.30 17.37 12.79
CA VAL A 104 -3.21 16.45 13.46
C VAL A 104 -3.70 15.41 12.43
N TYR A 105 -3.46 14.16 12.73
CA TYR A 105 -3.83 13.00 11.91
C TYR A 105 -5.07 12.34 12.52
N LEU A 106 -6.15 12.34 11.77
CA LEU A 106 -7.36 11.62 12.13
C LEU A 106 -7.43 10.33 11.34
N ILE A 107 -7.33 9.20 12.02
CA ILE A 107 -7.44 7.88 11.44
C ILE A 107 -8.88 7.41 11.64
N PHE A 108 -9.58 7.11 10.55
CA PHE A 108 -10.97 6.67 10.56
C PHE A 108 -11.06 5.14 10.59
N LYS A 109 -12.21 4.64 11.00
CA LYS A 109 -12.53 3.22 10.94
C LYS A 109 -12.70 2.77 9.47
N GLU A 110 -12.48 1.51 9.22
CA GLU A 110 -12.72 0.89 7.91
C GLU A 110 -14.18 1.07 7.47
N GLY A 111 -14.38 1.29 6.17
CA GLY A 111 -15.71 1.47 5.59
C GLY A 111 -16.28 2.89 5.66
N VAL A 112 -15.55 3.84 6.21
CA VAL A 112 -15.94 5.26 6.18
C VAL A 112 -15.60 5.86 4.81
N ASP A 113 -16.57 6.58 4.22
CA ASP A 113 -16.35 7.30 2.96
C ASP A 113 -15.39 8.49 3.14
N TYR A 114 -14.46 8.67 2.20
CA TYR A 114 -13.45 9.72 2.25
C TYR A 114 -14.06 11.13 2.27
N TYR A 115 -15.04 11.40 1.40
CA TYR A 115 -15.66 12.71 1.31
C TYR A 115 -16.47 13.03 2.56
N TRP A 116 -17.15 12.05 3.11
CA TRP A 116 -17.87 12.17 4.36
C TRP A 116 -16.92 12.50 5.52
N ALA A 117 -15.81 11.77 5.66
CA ALA A 117 -14.80 12.01 6.69
C ALA A 117 -14.24 13.43 6.62
N ARG A 118 -13.85 13.87 5.42
CA ARG A 118 -13.34 15.22 5.17
C ARG A 118 -14.36 16.29 5.54
N THR A 119 -15.61 16.12 5.15
CA THR A 119 -16.69 17.08 5.46
C THR A 119 -16.92 17.20 6.95
N ARG A 120 -16.90 16.08 7.69
CA ARG A 120 -17.05 16.10 9.16
C ARG A 120 -15.91 16.81 9.86
N VAL A 121 -14.69 16.62 9.42
CA VAL A 121 -13.52 17.33 9.96
C VAL A 121 -13.63 18.83 9.70
N LEU A 122 -13.97 19.22 8.46
CA LEU A 122 -14.17 20.63 8.10
C LEU A 122 -15.31 21.29 8.90
N GLU A 123 -16.41 20.60 9.12
CA GLU A 123 -17.53 21.10 9.93
C GLU A 123 -17.13 21.33 11.39
N LYS A 124 -16.32 20.45 11.96
CA LYS A 124 -15.80 20.60 13.32
C LYS A 124 -14.82 21.78 13.45
N ILE A 125 -13.97 21.96 12.44
CA ILE A 125 -13.02 23.08 12.40
C ILE A 125 -13.76 24.38 12.14
N GLY A 126 -14.73 24.43 11.22
CA GLY A 126 -15.48 25.62 10.86
C GLY A 126 -16.32 26.20 12.01
N ARG A 127 -16.82 25.36 12.90
CA ARG A 127 -17.52 25.80 14.11
C ARG A 127 -16.58 26.42 15.18
N ALA A 128 -15.28 26.38 14.95
CA ALA A 128 -14.27 26.93 15.84
C ALA A 128 -14.04 28.43 15.60
N HIS A 129 -14.61 28.99 14.54
CA HIS A 129 -14.44 30.35 14.09
C HIS A 129 -15.67 31.25 14.31
N VAL A 130 -16.53 30.93 15.28
CA VAL A 130 -17.63 31.82 15.69
C VAL A 130 -17.42 32.27 17.13
#